data_dc1b9f83b0c7e06041e49a07ff5dad20
#
_entry.id   dc1b9f83b0c7e06041e49a07ff5dad20
#
_cell.length_a   1.000
_cell.length_b   1.000
_cell.length_c   1.000
_cell.angle_alpha   90.00
_cell.angle_beta   90.00
_cell.angle_gamma   90.00
#
_symmetry.space_group_name_H-M   'P 1'
#
loop_
_entity.id
_entity.type
_entity.pdbx_description
1 polymer ?
#
loop_
_entity_poly.entity_id
_entity_poly.type
_entity_poly.pdbx_seq_one_letter_code
_entity_poly.pdbx_strand_id
1 'polypeptide(L)'
;GCGVKPGVLQVVAAWAESEADVDLLVTDPNSELVRPGNVTAAGLTKEKDCPGSDRQCHGQNLENVYLEPDAEPQRGLYRVALRLEKSNGTPLPVKVHLAARVGPRVYGLAIELGAQGEEKVLSFRL
;
A
#
# COMPACT_ATOMS: atom_id res chain seq x y z
N GLY A 1 16.27 3.09 -5.44
CA GLY A 1 15.22 3.03 -4.51
C GLY A 1 15.43 2.08 -3.38
N CYS A 2 14.44 1.94 -2.59
CA CYS A 2 14.47 1.18 -1.34
C CYS A 2 14.07 -0.30 -1.53
N GLY A 3 14.42 -0.90 -2.64
CA GLY A 3 14.11 -2.31 -2.92
C GLY A 3 12.67 -2.55 -3.36
N VAL A 4 11.94 -1.50 -3.73
CA VAL A 4 10.60 -1.63 -4.31
C VAL A 4 10.68 -1.48 -5.82
N LYS A 5 9.80 -2.15 -6.55
CA LYS A 5 9.78 -2.09 -8.01
C LYS A 5 9.06 -0.83 -8.48
N PRO A 6 9.66 -0.07 -9.40
CA PRO A 6 8.97 1.06 -10.00
C PRO A 6 7.95 0.59 -11.02
N GLY A 7 6.92 1.41 -11.25
CA GLY A 7 5.90 1.15 -12.26
C GLY A 7 5.17 2.44 -12.59
N VAL A 8 4.38 2.43 -13.68
CA VAL A 8 3.56 3.58 -14.07
C VAL A 8 2.39 3.79 -13.11
N LEU A 9 2.08 2.78 -12.34
CA LEU A 9 1.10 2.86 -11.25
C LEU A 9 1.71 2.14 -10.06
N GLN A 10 1.93 2.87 -8.97
CA GLN A 10 2.55 2.33 -7.78
C GLN A 10 2.02 3.04 -6.55
N VAL A 11 1.70 2.28 -5.51
CA VAL A 11 1.28 2.82 -4.21
C VAL A 11 2.14 2.20 -3.14
N VAL A 12 2.78 3.03 -2.33
CA VAL A 12 3.68 2.59 -1.26
C VAL A 12 3.22 3.20 0.05
N ALA A 13 3.11 2.37 1.08
CA ALA A 13 2.86 2.80 2.45
C ALA A 13 4.08 2.46 3.30
N ALA A 14 4.56 3.41 4.08
CA ALA A 14 5.71 3.24 4.95
C ALA A 14 5.46 3.89 6.31
N TRP A 15 5.91 3.24 7.39
CA TRP A 15 5.78 3.77 8.75
C TRP A 15 7.01 3.40 9.57
N ALA A 16 7.27 4.19 10.63
CA ALA A 16 8.50 4.05 11.42
C ALA A 16 8.40 2.99 12.52
N GLU A 17 7.21 2.81 13.09
CA GLU A 17 7.01 1.94 14.26
C GLU A 17 7.02 0.47 13.84
N SER A 18 8.11 -0.25 14.16
CA SER A 18 8.34 -1.61 13.68
C SER A 18 7.32 -2.64 14.17
N GLU A 19 6.66 -2.38 15.30
CA GLU A 19 5.70 -3.31 15.85
C GLU A 19 4.28 -3.12 15.30
N ALA A 20 3.99 -1.95 14.73
CA ALA A 20 2.66 -1.67 14.20
C ALA A 20 2.43 -2.43 12.90
N ASP A 21 1.31 -3.13 12.82
CA ASP A 21 0.90 -3.86 11.61
C ASP A 21 -0.12 -3.02 10.85
N VAL A 22 0.36 -2.32 9.83
CA VAL A 22 -0.47 -1.50 8.95
C VAL A 22 -0.66 -2.24 7.65
N ASP A 23 -1.89 -2.32 7.17
CA ASP A 23 -2.23 -3.00 5.92
C ASP A 23 -2.60 -1.98 4.85
N LEU A 24 -1.99 -2.13 3.68
CA LEU A 24 -2.30 -1.35 2.49
C LEU A 24 -3.21 -2.17 1.59
N LEU A 25 -4.42 -1.68 1.38
CA LEU A 25 -5.46 -2.35 0.61
C LEU A 25 -5.74 -1.53 -0.64
N VAL A 26 -5.40 -2.06 -1.80
CA VAL A 26 -5.66 -1.41 -3.07
C VAL A 26 -6.70 -2.22 -3.84
N THR A 27 -7.75 -1.56 -4.27
CA THR A 27 -8.81 -2.15 -5.07
C THR A 27 -8.82 -1.51 -6.45
N ASP A 28 -8.81 -2.33 -7.50
CA ASP A 28 -8.75 -1.85 -8.87
C ASP A 28 -10.15 -1.45 -9.40
N PRO A 29 -10.25 -0.93 -10.64
CA PRO A 29 -11.55 -0.55 -11.20
C PRO A 29 -12.54 -1.69 -11.37
N ASN A 30 -12.08 -2.94 -11.32
CA ASN A 30 -12.95 -4.12 -11.38
C ASN A 30 -13.44 -4.54 -9.99
N SER A 31 -13.16 -3.75 -8.96
CA SER A 31 -13.45 -4.06 -7.55
C SER A 31 -12.67 -5.27 -7.05
N GLU A 32 -11.53 -5.57 -7.68
CA GLU A 32 -10.66 -6.66 -7.25
C GLU A 32 -9.61 -6.13 -6.27
N LEU A 33 -9.52 -6.79 -5.11
CA LEU A 33 -8.51 -6.46 -4.10
C LEU A 33 -7.17 -7.08 -4.47
N VAL A 34 -6.13 -6.26 -4.48
CA VAL A 34 -4.77 -6.72 -4.76
C VAL A 34 -4.23 -7.45 -3.52
N ARG A 35 -3.82 -8.70 -3.68
CA ARG A 35 -3.32 -9.56 -2.60
C ARG A 35 -1.91 -10.04 -2.88
N PRO A 36 -1.10 -10.31 -1.84
CA PRO A 36 0.23 -10.87 -2.04
C PRO A 36 0.18 -12.18 -2.80
N GLY A 37 1.12 -12.36 -3.75
CA GLY A 37 1.23 -13.58 -4.52
C GLY A 37 0.20 -13.76 -5.62
N ASN A 38 -0.62 -12.77 -5.90
CA ASN A 38 -1.64 -12.84 -6.93
C ASN A 38 -1.65 -11.56 -7.76
N VAL A 39 -1.53 -11.72 -9.08
CA VAL A 39 -1.63 -10.58 -10.01
C VAL A 39 -3.09 -10.45 -10.44
N THR A 40 -3.68 -9.26 -10.27
CA THR A 40 -5.08 -9.04 -10.65
C THR A 40 -5.24 -8.98 -12.17
N ALA A 41 -6.48 -9.06 -12.64
CA ALA A 41 -6.78 -8.91 -14.07
C ALA A 41 -6.32 -7.57 -14.62
N ALA A 42 -6.28 -6.53 -13.78
CA ALA A 42 -5.76 -5.22 -14.17
C ALA A 42 -4.22 -5.14 -14.15
N GLY A 43 -3.52 -6.22 -13.77
CA GLY A 43 -2.06 -6.26 -13.78
C GLY A 43 -1.39 -5.77 -12.52
N LEU A 44 -2.14 -5.61 -11.42
CA LEU A 44 -1.59 -5.13 -10.15
C LEU A 44 -1.12 -6.29 -9.28
N THR A 45 -0.01 -6.08 -8.58
CA THR A 45 0.53 -7.05 -7.65
C THR A 45 1.01 -6.36 -6.38
N LYS A 46 1.01 -7.08 -5.26
CA LYS A 46 1.51 -6.62 -3.97
C LYS A 46 2.83 -7.32 -3.68
N GLU A 47 3.90 -6.52 -3.54
CA GLU A 47 5.25 -7.06 -3.38
C GLU A 47 5.64 -7.27 -1.91
N LYS A 48 5.36 -6.27 -1.07
CA LYS A 48 5.77 -6.26 0.33
C LYS A 48 4.56 -6.26 1.23
N ASP A 49 4.61 -7.05 2.29
CA ASP A 49 3.61 -7.09 3.34
C ASP A 49 4.35 -7.17 4.68
N CYS A 50 4.98 -6.06 5.05
CA CYS A 50 5.84 -5.96 6.22
C CYS A 50 5.20 -5.08 7.30
N PRO A 51 5.14 -5.52 8.56
CA PRO A 51 5.66 -6.80 9.07
C PRO A 51 4.69 -7.99 8.90
N GLY A 52 3.59 -7.83 8.20
CA GLY A 52 2.52 -8.81 8.10
C GLY A 52 2.96 -10.22 7.72
N SER A 53 2.74 -10.63 6.45
CA SER A 53 3.03 -11.99 6.01
C SER A 53 4.48 -12.19 5.53
N ASP A 54 5.19 -11.13 5.22
CA ASP A 54 6.57 -11.22 4.73
C ASP A 54 7.54 -11.35 5.90
N ARG A 55 8.21 -12.52 5.98
CA ARG A 55 9.13 -12.81 7.07
C ARG A 55 10.52 -12.18 6.89
N GLN A 56 10.79 -11.61 5.72
CA GLN A 56 12.10 -11.04 5.40
C GLN A 56 12.07 -9.52 5.36
N CYS A 57 11.35 -8.92 6.29
CA CYS A 57 11.18 -7.47 6.30
C CYS A 57 12.44 -6.71 6.72
N HIS A 58 13.35 -7.33 7.47
CA HIS A 58 14.60 -6.72 7.89
C HIS A 58 14.41 -5.36 8.58
N GLY A 59 13.39 -5.25 9.41
CA GLY A 59 13.07 -4.00 10.11
C GLY A 59 12.36 -2.97 9.25
N GLN A 60 12.05 -3.29 8.02
CA GLN A 60 11.28 -2.41 7.16
C GLN A 60 9.79 -2.56 7.44
N ASN A 61 9.10 -1.43 7.54
CA ASN A 61 7.65 -1.36 7.68
C ASN A 61 7.13 -0.73 6.40
N LEU A 62 6.90 -1.58 5.41
CA LEU A 62 6.64 -1.14 4.06
C LEU A 62 5.69 -2.11 3.36
N GLU A 63 4.70 -1.56 2.68
CA GLU A 63 3.89 -2.33 1.73
C GLU A 63 3.86 -1.61 0.39
N ASN A 64 3.88 -2.35 -0.68
CA ASN A 64 3.99 -1.82 -2.03
C ASN A 64 3.05 -2.56 -2.98
N VAL A 65 2.21 -1.80 -3.68
CA VAL A 65 1.37 -2.31 -4.76
C VAL A 65 1.81 -1.60 -6.04
N TYR A 66 2.05 -2.36 -7.09
CA TYR A 66 2.53 -1.81 -8.35
C TYR A 66 1.90 -2.52 -9.55
N LEU A 67 1.91 -1.81 -10.68
CA LEU A 67 1.50 -2.38 -11.97
C LEU A 67 2.67 -3.15 -12.55
N GLU A 68 2.41 -4.36 -13.07
CA GLU A 68 3.44 -5.13 -13.75
C GLU A 68 4.03 -4.33 -14.92
N PRO A 69 5.36 -4.45 -15.19
CA PRO A 69 6.02 -3.60 -16.19
C PRO A 69 5.43 -3.64 -17.58
N ASP A 70 4.90 -4.79 -17.99
CA ASP A 70 4.35 -4.96 -19.33
C ASP A 70 2.84 -4.75 -19.39
N ALA A 71 2.22 -4.42 -18.28
CA ALA A 71 0.77 -4.20 -18.21
C ALA A 71 0.44 -2.74 -18.53
N GLU A 72 -0.66 -2.53 -19.23
CA GLU A 72 -1.20 -1.20 -19.43
C GLU A 72 -2.13 -0.86 -18.26
N PRO A 73 -2.06 0.38 -17.73
CA PRO A 73 -2.94 0.77 -16.64
C PRO A 73 -4.39 0.76 -17.10
N GLN A 74 -5.24 0.07 -16.35
CA GLN A 74 -6.67 0.10 -16.61
C GLN A 74 -7.23 1.45 -16.15
N ARG A 75 -8.06 2.07 -16.98
CA ARG A 75 -8.72 3.32 -16.62
C ARG A 75 -9.89 3.04 -15.70
N GLY A 76 -10.12 3.97 -14.78
CA GLY A 76 -11.24 3.88 -13.85
C GLY A 76 -10.87 4.33 -12.45
N LEU A 77 -11.69 3.97 -11.48
CA LEU A 77 -11.53 4.37 -10.10
C LEU A 77 -10.74 3.33 -9.33
N TYR A 78 -9.66 3.77 -8.69
CA TYR A 78 -8.85 2.96 -7.78
C TYR A 78 -9.12 3.42 -6.36
N ARG A 79 -9.23 2.47 -5.45
CA ARG A 79 -9.44 2.76 -4.03
C ARG A 79 -8.22 2.28 -3.24
N VAL A 80 -7.73 3.14 -2.36
CA VAL A 80 -6.59 2.85 -1.50
C VAL A 80 -7.04 2.98 -0.06
N ALA A 81 -6.89 1.93 0.73
CA ALA A 81 -7.22 1.95 2.14
C ALA A 81 -5.98 1.61 2.96
N LEU A 82 -5.83 2.29 4.10
CA LEU A 82 -4.82 2.00 5.10
C LEU A 82 -5.56 1.60 6.38
N ARG A 83 -5.24 0.42 6.91
CA ARG A 83 -5.85 -0.08 8.14
C ARG A 83 -4.77 -0.42 9.15
N LEU A 84 -4.96 0.03 10.38
CA LEU A 84 -4.14 -0.42 11.50
C LEU A 84 -4.71 -1.73 12.03
N GLU A 85 -4.11 -2.86 11.59
CA GLU A 85 -4.57 -4.18 11.99
C GLU A 85 -4.27 -4.45 13.45
N LYS A 86 -3.03 -4.18 13.88
CA LYS A 86 -2.57 -4.36 15.26
C LYS A 86 -1.59 -3.27 15.62
N SER A 87 -1.82 -2.65 16.78
CA SER A 87 -0.88 -1.67 17.31
C SER A 87 0.32 -2.32 18.00
N ASN A 88 0.12 -3.49 18.58
CA ASN A 88 1.15 -4.28 19.26
C ASN A 88 1.95 -3.46 20.29
N GLY A 89 1.24 -2.60 21.03
CA GLY A 89 1.87 -1.75 22.04
C GLY A 89 2.49 -0.48 21.52
N THR A 90 2.42 -0.21 20.21
CA THR A 90 2.93 1.02 19.63
C THR A 90 2.09 2.21 20.11
N PRO A 91 2.74 3.33 20.52
CA PRO A 91 1.99 4.54 20.85
C PRO A 91 1.16 5.04 19.68
N LEU A 92 -0.05 5.48 19.97
CA LEU A 92 -0.97 5.98 18.95
C LEU A 92 -0.92 7.52 18.93
N PRO A 93 -1.13 8.16 17.78
CA PRO A 93 -1.44 7.58 16.48
C PRO A 93 -0.20 7.04 15.76
N VAL A 94 -0.41 6.08 14.87
CA VAL A 94 0.63 5.60 13.97
C VAL A 94 0.59 6.47 12.71
N LYS A 95 1.73 7.11 12.40
CA LYS A 95 1.84 7.93 11.20
C LYS A 95 2.33 7.10 10.03
N VAL A 96 1.56 7.08 8.95
CA VAL A 96 1.88 6.36 7.73
C VAL A 96 2.16 7.36 6.62
N HIS A 97 3.29 7.20 5.94
CA HIS A 97 3.60 7.96 4.75
C HIS A 97 3.14 7.16 3.53
N LEU A 98 2.19 7.73 2.82
CA LEU A 98 1.64 7.14 1.61
C LEU A 98 2.19 7.88 0.41
N ALA A 99 2.80 7.15 -0.51
CA ALA A 99 3.28 7.71 -1.77
C ALA A 99 2.59 6.97 -2.92
N ALA A 100 2.17 7.71 -3.93
CA ALA A 100 1.56 7.13 -5.12
C ALA A 100 2.18 7.73 -6.37
N ARG A 101 2.50 6.87 -7.33
CA ARG A 101 2.90 7.28 -8.67
C ARG A 101 1.80 6.88 -9.64
N VAL A 102 1.30 7.86 -10.39
CA VAL A 102 0.25 7.65 -11.39
C VAL A 102 0.74 8.29 -12.67
N GLY A 103 1.31 7.46 -13.57
CA GLY A 103 2.00 7.95 -14.75
C GLY A 103 3.18 8.84 -14.36
N PRO A 104 3.27 10.08 -14.91
CA PRO A 104 4.36 11.01 -14.59
C PRO A 104 4.16 11.74 -13.26
N ARG A 105 3.02 11.57 -12.59
CA ARG A 105 2.69 12.30 -11.36
C ARG A 105 3.04 11.50 -10.13
N VAL A 106 3.59 12.18 -9.12
CA VAL A 106 3.90 11.59 -7.82
C VAL A 106 3.18 12.38 -6.74
N TYR A 107 2.49 11.65 -5.85
CA TYR A 107 1.74 12.22 -4.73
C TYR A 107 2.30 11.69 -3.44
N GLY A 108 2.29 12.50 -2.40
CA GLY A 108 2.70 12.09 -1.08
C GLY A 108 1.75 12.63 -0.01
N LEU A 109 1.39 11.78 0.96
CA LEU A 109 0.52 12.13 2.07
C LEU A 109 1.05 11.53 3.36
N ALA A 110 0.82 12.23 4.48
CA ALA A 110 0.99 11.67 5.81
C ALA A 110 -0.40 11.42 6.39
N ILE A 111 -0.64 10.18 6.82
CA ILE A 111 -1.94 9.75 7.34
C ILE A 111 -1.71 9.22 8.75
N GLU A 112 -2.55 9.63 9.70
CA GLU A 112 -2.48 9.14 11.07
C GLU A 112 -3.60 8.15 11.33
N LEU A 113 -3.23 7.00 11.92
CA LEU A 113 -4.18 5.97 12.35
C LEU A 113 -4.19 6.00 13.88
N GLY A 114 -5.31 6.44 14.44
CA GLY A 114 -5.41 6.75 15.86
C GLY A 114 -5.89 5.61 16.75
N ALA A 115 -6.36 4.51 16.16
CA ALA A 115 -6.87 3.38 16.92
C ALA A 115 -6.69 2.08 16.15
N GLN A 116 -6.52 0.97 16.89
CA GLN A 116 -6.50 -0.35 16.28
C GLN A 116 -7.83 -0.62 15.59
N GLY A 117 -7.78 -1.09 14.34
CA GLY A 117 -8.95 -1.32 13.51
C GLY A 117 -9.38 -0.11 12.70
N GLU A 118 -8.77 1.06 12.91
CA GLU A 118 -9.10 2.25 12.13
C GLU A 118 -8.64 2.09 10.69
N GLU A 119 -9.48 2.51 9.76
CA GLU A 119 -9.21 2.47 8.34
C GLU A 119 -9.46 3.85 7.73
N LYS A 120 -8.52 4.31 6.92
CA LYS A 120 -8.63 5.53 6.12
C LYS A 120 -8.66 5.16 4.66
N VAL A 121 -9.60 5.72 3.91
CA VAL A 121 -9.80 5.38 2.50
C VAL A 121 -9.60 6.61 1.63
N LEU A 122 -8.83 6.43 0.56
CA LEU A 122 -8.62 7.41 -0.48
C LEU A 122 -8.97 6.78 -1.82
N SER A 123 -9.28 7.59 -2.80
CA SER A 123 -9.50 7.08 -4.14
C SER A 123 -8.89 8.02 -5.17
N PHE A 124 -8.54 7.45 -6.31
CA PHE A 124 -8.07 8.24 -7.45
C PHE A 124 -8.60 7.62 -8.74
N ARG A 125 -8.69 8.46 -9.75
CA ARG A 125 -9.18 8.02 -11.05
C ARG A 125 -8.07 8.15 -12.09
N LEU A 126 -7.89 7.09 -12.84
CA LEU A 126 -6.92 7.05 -13.93
C LEU A 126 -7.61 7.18 -15.28
#